data_5985b174541ea2d78ed16164deebb434
#
_entry.id   5985b174541ea2d78ed16164deebb434
#
_cell.length_a   1.000
_cell.length_b   1.000
_cell.length_c   1.000
_cell.angle_alpha   90.00
_cell.angle_beta   90.00
_cell.angle_gamma   90.00
#
_symmetry.space_group_name_H-M   'P 1'
#
loop_
_entity.id
_entity.type
_entity.pdbx_description
1 polymer ?
#
loop_
_entity_poly.entity_id
_entity_poly.type
_entity_poly.pdbx_seq_one_letter_code
_entity_poly.pdbx_strand_id
1 'polypeptide(L)' 'MDDILQLTLLYDFYGELLTEKQKQVYELHYQNDLSLTEIGEELSISRQAVRDQLKRTEKILL' A
#
# COMPACT_ATOMS: atom_id res chain seq x y z
N MET A 1 13.82 3.04 14.05
CA MET A 1 13.89 2.51 12.70
C MET A 1 12.83 3.14 11.83
N ASP A 2 13.14 3.41 10.60
CA ASP A 2 12.20 4.02 9.67
C ASP A 2 11.12 2.99 9.28
N ASP A 3 9.85 3.28 9.57
CA ASP A 3 8.75 2.38 9.26
C ASP A 3 8.62 2.14 7.76
N ILE A 4 8.92 3.15 6.93
CA ILE A 4 8.88 3.02 5.48
C ILE A 4 9.93 2.04 5.00
N LEU A 5 11.14 2.11 5.56
CA LEU A 5 12.21 1.17 5.21
C LEU A 5 11.83 -0.26 5.62
N GLN A 6 11.27 -0.43 6.81
CA GLN A 6 10.83 -1.74 7.28
C GLN A 6 9.74 -2.32 6.38
N LEU A 7 8.75 -1.51 5.99
CA LEU A 7 7.69 -1.93 5.08
C LEU A 7 8.24 -2.35 3.72
N THR A 8 9.22 -1.61 3.21
CA THR A 8 9.85 -1.92 1.92
C THR A 8 10.55 -3.27 1.97
N LEU A 9 11.28 -3.55 3.04
CA LEU A 9 11.97 -4.83 3.20
C LEU A 9 10.96 -5.99 3.32
N LEU A 10 9.89 -5.80 4.07
CA LEU A 10 8.85 -6.81 4.22
C LEU A 10 8.10 -7.04 2.92
N TYR A 11 7.86 -5.99 2.15
CA TYR A 11 7.23 -6.10 0.84
C TYR A 11 8.06 -6.96 -0.11
N ASP A 12 9.37 -6.80 -0.10
CA ASP A 12 10.27 -7.59 -0.94
C ASP A 12 10.19 -9.09 -0.61
N PHE A 13 10.00 -9.41 0.67
CA PHE A 13 9.91 -10.82 1.10
C PHE A 13 8.51 -11.39 0.98
N TYR A 14 7.48 -10.63 1.33
CA TYR A 14 6.11 -11.11 1.47
C TYR A 14 5.13 -10.52 0.46
N GLY A 15 5.62 -9.79 -0.54
CA GLY A 15 4.76 -9.17 -1.54
C GLY A 15 3.86 -10.15 -2.27
N GLU A 16 4.28 -11.41 -2.42
CA GLU A 16 3.47 -12.43 -3.09
C GLU A 16 2.20 -12.80 -2.32
N LEU A 17 2.15 -12.47 -1.03
CA LEU A 17 0.95 -12.69 -0.21
C LEU A 17 -0.12 -11.63 -0.44
N LEU A 18 0.21 -10.57 -1.19
CA LEU A 18 -0.71 -9.47 -1.44
C LEU A 18 -1.47 -9.69 -2.75
N THR A 19 -2.73 -9.21 -2.77
CA THR A 19 -3.49 -9.17 -4.01
C THR A 19 -2.89 -8.09 -4.92
N GLU A 20 -3.24 -8.15 -6.22
CA GLU A 20 -2.79 -7.12 -7.17
C GLU A 20 -3.21 -5.72 -6.74
N LYS A 21 -4.44 -5.58 -6.23
CA LYS A 21 -4.92 -4.29 -5.76
C LYS A 21 -4.14 -3.79 -4.55
N GLN A 22 -3.82 -4.66 -3.62
CA GLN A 22 -3.01 -4.31 -2.45
C GLN A 22 -1.61 -3.88 -2.86
N LYS A 23 -1.00 -4.57 -3.83
CA LYS A 23 0.30 -4.20 -4.37
C LYS A 23 0.26 -2.82 -5.03
N GLN A 24 -0.75 -2.55 -5.84
CA GLN A 24 -0.92 -1.26 -6.50
C GLN A 24 -1.01 -0.13 -5.48
N VAL A 25 -1.87 -0.27 -4.49
CA VAL A 25 -2.07 0.75 -3.46
C VAL A 25 -0.78 0.97 -2.67
N TYR A 26 -0.10 -0.10 -2.28
CA TYR A 26 1.17 -0.02 -1.57
C TYR A 26 2.21 0.75 -2.38
N GLU A 27 2.39 0.38 -3.65
CA GLU A 27 3.40 1.01 -4.51
C GLU A 27 3.09 2.49 -4.75
N LEU A 28 1.84 2.84 -5.00
CA LEU A 28 1.46 4.23 -5.22
C LEU A 28 1.68 5.08 -3.98
N HIS A 29 1.43 4.55 -2.80
CA HIS A 29 1.56 5.30 -1.57
C HIS A 29 3.01 5.36 -1.05
N TYR A 30 3.67 4.22 -0.92
CA TYR A 30 4.99 4.14 -0.30
C TYR A 30 6.16 4.33 -1.26
N GLN A 31 5.99 3.97 -2.52
CA GLN A 31 7.07 4.09 -3.51
C GLN A 31 6.95 5.34 -4.38
N ASN A 32 5.73 5.81 -4.63
CA ASN A 32 5.48 6.98 -5.47
C ASN A 32 4.97 8.19 -4.71
N ASP A 33 4.88 8.12 -3.39
CA ASP A 33 4.50 9.24 -2.51
C ASP A 33 3.13 9.87 -2.80
N LEU A 34 2.20 9.12 -3.37
CA LEU A 34 0.87 9.64 -3.64
C LEU A 34 0.03 9.68 -2.35
N SER A 35 -0.82 10.70 -2.22
CA SER A 35 -1.78 10.79 -1.13
C SER A 35 -2.92 9.79 -1.34
N LEU A 36 -3.69 9.54 -0.28
CA LEU A 36 -4.85 8.65 -0.37
C LEU A 36 -5.86 9.16 -1.40
N THR A 37 -6.05 10.47 -1.47
CA THR A 37 -6.96 11.09 -2.44
C THR A 37 -6.46 10.88 -3.88
N GLU A 38 -5.16 11.08 -4.10
CA GLU A 38 -4.56 10.86 -5.42
C GLU A 38 -4.65 9.41 -5.86
N ILE A 39 -4.42 8.47 -4.95
CA ILE A 39 -4.54 7.04 -5.24
C ILE A 39 -5.99 6.69 -5.58
N GLY A 40 -6.94 7.23 -4.82
CA GLY A 40 -8.35 7.00 -5.09
C GLY A 40 -8.76 7.48 -6.47
N GLU A 41 -8.27 8.63 -6.89
CA GLU A 41 -8.52 9.15 -8.23
C GLU A 41 -7.87 8.27 -9.30
N GLU A 42 -6.64 7.86 -9.09
CA GLU A 42 -5.89 7.01 -10.03
C GLU A 42 -6.57 5.66 -10.25
N LEU A 43 -7.06 5.05 -9.18
CA LEU A 43 -7.67 3.72 -9.23
C LEU A 43 -9.19 3.75 -9.33
N SER A 44 -9.80 4.93 -9.35
CA SER A 44 -11.26 5.11 -9.41
C SER A 44 -11.98 4.45 -8.24
N ILE A 45 -11.42 4.60 -7.05
CA ILE A 45 -12.02 4.10 -5.82
C ILE A 45 -12.05 5.22 -4.77
N SER A 46 -12.83 5.03 -3.72
CA SER A 46 -12.94 6.04 -2.69
C SER A 46 -11.67 6.12 -1.83
N ARG A 47 -11.44 7.28 -1.21
CA ARG A 47 -10.35 7.46 -0.27
C ARG A 47 -10.41 6.45 0.87
N GLN A 48 -11.62 6.15 1.35
CA GLN A 48 -11.82 5.17 2.41
C GLN A 48 -11.40 3.77 1.97
N ALA A 49 -11.70 3.42 0.72
CA ALA A 49 -11.29 2.13 0.17
C ALA A 49 -9.77 2.03 0.08
N VAL A 50 -9.09 3.12 -0.32
CA VAL A 50 -7.62 3.16 -0.33
C VAL A 50 -7.07 2.93 1.06
N ARG A 51 -7.61 3.63 2.05
CA ARG A 51 -7.17 3.51 3.44
C ARG A 51 -7.35 2.08 3.96
N ASP A 52 -8.49 1.45 3.65
CA ASP A 52 -8.75 0.08 4.07
C ASP A 52 -7.76 -0.90 3.45
N GLN A 53 -7.44 -0.73 2.17
CA GLN A 53 -6.46 -1.57 1.50
C GLN A 53 -5.06 -1.41 2.11
N LEU A 54 -4.66 -0.19 2.43
CA LEU A 54 -3.37 0.06 3.08
C LEU A 54 -3.30 -0.60 4.45
N LYS A 55 -4.35 -0.50 5.24
CA LYS A 55 -4.38 -1.12 6.56
C LYS A 55 -4.27 -2.64 6.48
N ARG A 56 -4.96 -3.26 5.52
CA ARG A 56 -4.90 -4.70 5.32
C ARG A 56 -3.51 -5.13 4.87
N THR A 57 -2.90 -4.36 3.97
CA THR A 57 -1.55 -4.62 3.49
C THR A 57 -0.54 -4.52 4.63
N GLU A 58 -0.63 -3.49 5.45
CA GLU A 58 0.25 -3.32 6.60
C GLU A 58 0.13 -4.50 7.59
N LYS A 59 -1.09 -5.00 7.81
CA LYS A 59 -1.29 -6.15 8.69
C LYS A 59 -0.63 -7.42 8.15
N ILE A 60 -0.62 -7.60 6.84
CA ILE A 60 0.03 -8.76 6.22
C ILE A 60 1.55 -8.63 6.34
N LEU A 61 2.07 -7.42 6.13
CA LEU A 61 3.52 -7.19 6.13
C LEU A 61 4.10 -6.99 7.52
N LEU A 62 3.34 -6.49 8.46
CA LEU A 62 3.79 -6.25 9.83
C LEU A 62 3.16 -7.20 10.81
#